data_601657464019427724e5254d7966cae0
#
_entry.id   601657464019427724e5254d7966cae0
#
_cell.length_a   1.000
_cell.length_b   1.000
_cell.length_c   1.000
_cell.angle_alpha   90.00
_cell.angle_beta   90.00
_cell.angle_gamma   90.00
#
_symmetry.space_group_name_H-M   'P 1'
#
loop_
_entity.id
_entity.type
_entity.pdbx_description
1 polymer ?
#
loop_
_entity_poly.entity_id
_entity_poly.type
_entity_poly.pdbx_seq_one_letter_code
_entity_poly.pdbx_strand_id
1 'polypeptide(L)'
;MSKNLKDIIDLNKYPIHDLNSPKIKSIIEKCKSDLEQDSCSTLPNFILPNSLKIMNNELEQQLNEVYMSKESINAYLYAKDDPSLPNDHPKRAFMNRYNGYLNSDCFPKSSEMKFLYETKELLNFVSACLGVSPIYRWADPLACHAY
;
A
#
# COMPACT_ATOMS: atom_id res chain seq x y z
N MET A 1 6.93 8.90 -23.43
CA MET A 1 5.52 9.34 -23.30
C MET A 1 5.26 9.78 -21.88
N SER A 2 4.54 10.89 -21.68
CA SER A 2 4.12 11.32 -20.33
C SER A 2 3.06 10.34 -19.82
N LYS A 3 3.27 9.76 -18.63
CA LYS A 3 2.26 8.91 -17.99
C LYS A 3 1.08 9.76 -17.54
N ASN A 4 -0.12 9.19 -17.63
CA ASN A 4 -1.34 9.88 -17.22
C ASN A 4 -2.13 8.98 -16.25
N LEU A 5 -2.67 9.57 -15.19
CA LEU A 5 -3.42 8.86 -14.16
C LEU A 5 -4.62 8.06 -14.73
N LYS A 6 -5.28 8.60 -15.76
CA LYS A 6 -6.40 7.93 -16.45
C LYS A 6 -6.03 6.63 -17.16
N ASP A 7 -4.73 6.43 -17.46
CA ASP A 7 -4.25 5.21 -18.11
C ASP A 7 -3.96 4.11 -17.07
N ILE A 8 -3.93 4.47 -15.78
CA ILE A 8 -3.60 3.58 -14.66
C ILE A 8 -4.84 3.30 -13.79
N ILE A 9 -5.62 4.32 -13.48
CA ILE A 9 -6.81 4.20 -12.62
C ILE A 9 -8.08 4.34 -13.46
N ASP A 10 -9.11 3.57 -13.13
CA ASP A 10 -10.45 3.79 -13.67
C ASP A 10 -11.07 5.07 -13.10
N LEU A 11 -10.72 6.21 -13.69
CA LEU A 11 -11.23 7.51 -13.27
C LEU A 11 -12.73 7.70 -13.54
N ASN A 12 -13.35 6.89 -14.39
CA ASN A 12 -14.79 6.87 -14.57
C ASN A 12 -15.48 6.29 -13.33
N LYS A 13 -14.88 5.27 -12.73
CA LYS A 13 -15.38 4.63 -11.51
C LYS A 13 -14.93 5.37 -10.26
N TYR A 14 -13.69 5.80 -10.21
CA TYR A 14 -13.02 6.44 -9.08
C TYR A 14 -12.40 7.79 -9.48
N PRO A 15 -13.20 8.87 -9.57
CA PRO A 15 -12.72 10.18 -10.03
C PRO A 15 -11.87 10.91 -8.98
N ILE A 16 -10.74 10.30 -8.57
CA ILE A 16 -9.86 10.84 -7.52
C ILE A 16 -9.19 12.16 -7.88
N HIS A 17 -9.23 12.56 -9.15
CA HIS A 17 -8.75 13.85 -9.64
C HIS A 17 -9.69 15.03 -9.31
N ASP A 18 -10.94 14.74 -8.93
CA ASP A 18 -11.95 15.74 -8.52
C ASP A 18 -12.65 15.30 -7.22
N LEU A 19 -12.03 15.62 -6.08
CA LEU A 19 -12.57 15.27 -4.75
C LEU A 19 -13.87 16.01 -4.40
N ASN A 20 -14.30 16.97 -5.22
CA ASN A 20 -15.55 17.71 -5.02
C ASN A 20 -16.75 17.04 -5.67
N SER A 21 -16.56 16.13 -6.61
CA SER A 21 -17.66 15.46 -7.29
C SER A 21 -18.50 14.62 -6.30
N PRO A 22 -19.82 14.54 -6.48
CA PRO A 22 -20.70 13.76 -5.61
C PRO A 22 -20.30 12.27 -5.56
N LYS A 23 -19.83 11.75 -6.69
CA LYS A 23 -19.43 10.35 -6.81
C LYS A 23 -18.25 10.00 -5.90
N ILE A 24 -17.18 10.81 -5.92
CA ILE A 24 -16.01 10.52 -5.10
C ILE A 24 -16.29 10.75 -3.61
N LYS A 25 -17.13 11.73 -3.26
CA LYS A 25 -17.57 11.96 -1.88
C LYS A 25 -18.26 10.73 -1.30
N SER A 26 -19.17 10.11 -2.04
CA SER A 26 -19.82 8.86 -1.62
C SER A 26 -18.84 7.72 -1.43
N ILE A 27 -17.82 7.61 -2.30
CA ILE A 27 -16.77 6.59 -2.16
C ILE A 27 -15.90 6.85 -0.93
N ILE A 28 -15.53 8.11 -0.67
CA ILE A 28 -14.75 8.49 0.51
C ILE A 28 -15.51 8.16 1.79
N GLU A 29 -16.81 8.49 1.88
CA GLU A 29 -17.62 8.17 3.05
C GLU A 29 -17.75 6.65 3.27
N LYS A 30 -17.91 5.88 2.17
CA LYS A 30 -17.84 4.43 2.25
C LYS A 30 -16.50 3.93 2.80
N CYS A 31 -15.37 4.46 2.27
CA CYS A 31 -14.05 4.07 2.76
C CYS A 31 -13.87 4.39 4.26
N LYS A 32 -14.33 5.53 4.73
CA LYS A 32 -14.30 5.89 6.16
C LYS A 32 -15.08 4.89 7.00
N SER A 33 -16.32 4.60 6.59
CA SER A 33 -17.16 3.62 7.29
C SER A 33 -16.53 2.23 7.33
N ASP A 34 -15.98 1.76 6.20
CA ASP A 34 -15.28 0.48 6.13
C ASP A 34 -14.06 0.45 7.10
N LEU A 35 -13.27 1.55 7.11
CA LEU A 35 -12.09 1.66 7.98
C LEU A 35 -12.45 1.69 9.47
N GLU A 36 -13.56 2.34 9.83
CA GLU A 36 -14.06 2.37 11.21
C GLU A 36 -14.56 1.00 11.67
N GLN A 37 -15.21 0.23 10.80
CA GLN A 37 -15.81 -1.06 11.12
C GLN A 37 -14.82 -2.21 11.04
N ASP A 38 -14.05 -2.27 9.94
CA ASP A 38 -13.24 -3.45 9.58
C ASP A 38 -11.74 -3.13 9.51
N SER A 39 -11.33 -1.88 9.77
CA SER A 39 -9.95 -1.40 9.61
C SER A 39 -9.40 -1.60 8.18
N CYS A 40 -10.27 -1.85 7.22
CA CYS A 40 -9.92 -2.13 5.83
C CYS A 40 -11.04 -1.67 4.90
N SER A 41 -10.68 -1.04 3.78
CA SER A 41 -11.62 -0.74 2.69
C SER A 41 -11.07 -1.26 1.38
N THR A 42 -11.94 -1.83 0.55
CA THR A 42 -11.57 -2.39 -0.76
C THR A 42 -12.22 -1.58 -1.89
N LEU A 43 -11.42 -1.25 -2.88
CA LEU A 43 -11.83 -0.55 -4.10
C LEU A 43 -11.67 -1.48 -5.32
N PRO A 44 -12.68 -2.30 -5.66
CA PRO A 44 -12.58 -3.29 -6.74
C PRO A 44 -12.34 -2.64 -8.11
N ASN A 45 -11.34 -3.16 -8.85
CA ASN A 45 -10.94 -2.64 -10.16
C ASN A 45 -10.49 -1.17 -10.14
N PHE A 46 -9.87 -0.72 -9.05
CA PHE A 46 -9.31 0.62 -8.94
C PHE A 46 -8.20 0.84 -9.98
N ILE A 47 -7.28 -0.10 -10.08
CA ILE A 47 -6.24 -0.11 -11.11
C ILE A 47 -6.79 -0.82 -12.34
N LEU A 48 -6.56 -0.22 -13.52
CA LEU A 48 -6.96 -0.80 -14.81
C LEU A 48 -6.19 -2.11 -15.07
N PRO A 49 -6.84 -3.11 -15.69
CA PRO A 49 -6.21 -4.42 -15.92
C PRO A 49 -4.88 -4.37 -16.68
N ASN A 50 -4.77 -3.46 -17.65
CA ASN A 50 -3.52 -3.31 -18.42
C ASN A 50 -2.38 -2.78 -17.53
N SER A 51 -2.64 -1.77 -16.70
CA SER A 51 -1.65 -1.26 -15.75
C SER A 51 -1.28 -2.28 -14.69
N LEU A 52 -2.25 -3.05 -14.19
CA LEU A 52 -1.96 -4.13 -13.25
C LEU A 52 -0.99 -5.16 -13.87
N LYS A 53 -1.20 -5.51 -15.14
CA LYS A 53 -0.29 -6.39 -15.88
C LYS A 53 1.11 -5.79 -16.04
N ILE A 54 1.20 -4.48 -16.33
CA ILE A 54 2.49 -3.78 -16.43
C ILE A 54 3.20 -3.78 -15.08
N MET A 55 2.50 -3.43 -14.00
CA MET A 55 3.06 -3.43 -12.64
C MET A 55 3.53 -4.82 -12.21
N ASN A 56 2.79 -5.87 -12.51
CA ASN A 56 3.20 -7.25 -12.23
C ASN A 56 4.48 -7.62 -13.02
N ASN A 57 4.58 -7.24 -14.29
CA ASN A 57 5.79 -7.47 -15.07
C ASN A 57 6.99 -6.68 -14.51
N GLU A 58 6.77 -5.45 -14.02
CA GLU A 58 7.80 -4.65 -13.35
C GLU A 58 8.34 -5.38 -12.11
N LEU A 59 7.45 -5.99 -11.30
CA LEU A 59 7.82 -6.80 -10.14
C LEU A 59 8.58 -8.07 -10.53
N GLU A 60 8.07 -8.82 -11.51
CA GLU A 60 8.68 -10.07 -11.97
C GLU A 60 10.12 -9.86 -12.46
N GLN A 61 10.40 -8.72 -13.11
CA GLN A 61 11.75 -8.38 -13.55
C GLN A 61 12.72 -8.10 -12.40
N GLN A 62 12.23 -7.83 -11.18
CA GLN A 62 13.04 -7.51 -10.01
C GLN A 62 13.11 -8.65 -8.99
N LEU A 63 12.60 -9.85 -9.31
CA LEU A 63 12.58 -10.96 -8.36
C LEU A 63 13.97 -11.36 -7.82
N ASN A 64 15.01 -11.15 -8.61
CA ASN A 64 16.39 -11.44 -8.19
C ASN A 64 16.94 -10.42 -7.18
N GLU A 65 16.33 -9.25 -7.08
CA GLU A 65 16.69 -8.17 -6.16
C GLU A 65 15.91 -8.22 -4.84
N VAL A 66 15.00 -9.19 -4.71
CA VAL A 66 14.15 -9.32 -3.51
C VAL A 66 15.01 -9.73 -2.31
N TYR A 67 15.01 -8.88 -1.29
CA TYR A 67 15.52 -9.27 0.02
C TYR A 67 14.46 -10.09 0.75
N MET A 68 14.78 -11.36 1.02
CA MET A 68 13.89 -12.28 1.73
C MET A 68 14.20 -12.28 3.23
N SER A 69 13.21 -11.94 4.05
CA SER A 69 13.28 -12.06 5.51
C SER A 69 12.43 -13.23 5.98
N LYS A 70 13.03 -14.06 6.84
CA LYS A 70 12.34 -15.16 7.51
C LYS A 70 12.59 -15.05 9.01
N GLU A 71 11.55 -14.73 9.74
CA GLU A 71 11.64 -14.46 11.17
C GLU A 71 10.52 -15.17 11.91
N SER A 72 10.77 -15.51 13.19
CA SER A 72 9.73 -15.88 14.14
C SER A 72 9.63 -14.77 15.17
N ILE A 73 8.54 -14.02 15.14
CA ILE A 73 8.34 -12.84 15.98
C ILE A 73 6.92 -12.82 16.56
N ASN A 74 6.77 -12.12 17.67
CA ASN A 74 5.46 -11.83 18.24
C ASN A 74 4.84 -10.54 17.67
N ALA A 75 3.62 -10.22 18.04
CA ALA A 75 2.90 -9.02 17.59
C ALA A 75 3.60 -7.69 17.95
N TYR A 76 4.55 -7.71 18.89
CA TYR A 76 5.35 -6.55 19.30
C TYR A 76 6.74 -6.53 18.64
N LEU A 77 6.96 -7.36 17.62
CA LEU A 77 8.20 -7.48 16.85
C LEU A 77 9.42 -7.99 17.66
N TYR A 78 9.18 -8.67 18.78
CA TYR A 78 10.26 -9.34 19.51
C TYR A 78 10.49 -10.74 18.96
N ALA A 79 11.78 -11.11 18.78
CA ALA A 79 12.21 -12.44 18.33
C ALA A 79 12.52 -13.39 19.49
N LYS A 80 12.53 -12.91 20.74
CA LYS A 80 12.85 -13.71 21.93
C LYS A 80 11.64 -13.85 22.82
N ASP A 81 11.41 -15.08 23.31
CA ASP A 81 10.40 -15.37 24.32
C ASP A 81 10.83 -14.80 25.69
N ASP A 82 9.85 -14.39 26.47
CA ASP A 82 10.01 -13.95 27.85
C ASP A 82 9.29 -14.93 28.82
N PRO A 83 9.99 -15.93 29.33
CA PRO A 83 9.43 -16.93 30.24
C PRO A 83 8.92 -16.37 31.59
N SER A 84 9.25 -15.11 31.93
CA SER A 84 8.73 -14.44 33.12
C SER A 84 7.25 -14.08 33.02
N LEU A 85 6.72 -14.07 31.79
CA LEU A 85 5.31 -13.77 31.51
C LEU A 85 4.45 -15.04 31.52
N PRO A 86 3.14 -14.95 31.79
CA PRO A 86 2.21 -16.07 31.66
C PRO A 86 2.25 -16.70 30.26
N ASN A 87 1.99 -18.02 30.17
CA ASN A 87 2.06 -18.75 28.90
C ASN A 87 1.10 -18.23 27.81
N ASP A 88 -0.03 -17.66 28.22
CA ASP A 88 -1.06 -17.08 27.36
C ASP A 88 -0.84 -15.58 27.06
N HIS A 89 0.24 -15.01 27.57
CA HIS A 89 0.52 -13.58 27.35
C HIS A 89 0.80 -13.30 25.87
N PRO A 90 0.22 -12.23 25.25
CA PRO A 90 0.37 -11.92 23.82
C PRO A 90 1.81 -11.78 23.35
N LYS A 91 2.75 -11.33 24.20
CA LYS A 91 4.19 -11.27 23.88
C LYS A 91 4.84 -12.65 23.69
N ARG A 92 4.19 -13.73 24.16
CA ARG A 92 4.66 -15.10 24.01
C ARG A 92 4.03 -15.85 22.84
N ALA A 93 3.07 -15.22 22.13
CA ALA A 93 2.48 -15.74 20.91
C ALA A 93 3.35 -15.39 19.70
N PHE A 94 4.15 -16.36 19.23
CA PHE A 94 5.03 -16.19 18.07
C PHE A 94 4.38 -16.68 16.79
N MET A 95 4.64 -15.95 15.69
CA MET A 95 4.24 -16.33 14.35
C MET A 95 5.46 -16.34 13.41
N ASN A 96 5.49 -17.29 12.50
CA ASN A 96 6.48 -17.28 11.43
C ASN A 96 6.09 -16.25 10.39
N ARG A 97 7.02 -15.35 10.12
CA ARG A 97 6.88 -14.30 9.13
C ARG A 97 7.87 -14.53 7.99
N TYR A 98 7.36 -14.56 6.77
CA TYR A 98 8.16 -14.74 5.58
C TYR A 98 7.77 -13.66 4.58
N ASN A 99 8.65 -12.69 4.37
CA ASN A 99 8.39 -11.52 3.54
C ASN A 99 9.53 -11.30 2.55
N GLY A 100 9.16 -10.87 1.33
CA GLY A 100 10.08 -10.30 0.36
C GLY A 100 10.00 -8.77 0.37
N TYR A 101 11.12 -8.10 0.23
CA TYR A 101 11.22 -6.64 0.16
C TYR A 101 11.97 -6.24 -1.10
N LEU A 102 11.41 -5.26 -1.82
CA LEU A 102 12.06 -4.60 -2.94
C LEU A 102 12.17 -3.11 -2.64
N ASN A 103 13.37 -2.56 -2.79
CA ASN A 103 13.60 -1.13 -2.65
C ASN A 103 13.05 -0.37 -3.87
N SER A 104 12.67 0.88 -3.66
CA SER A 104 12.11 1.70 -4.74
C SER A 104 13.12 1.99 -5.86
N ASP A 105 14.42 1.97 -5.58
CA ASP A 105 15.48 2.16 -6.56
C ASP A 105 15.67 0.97 -7.53
N CYS A 106 15.18 -0.22 -7.16
CA CYS A 106 15.12 -1.36 -8.08
C CYS A 106 14.17 -1.09 -9.27
N PHE A 107 13.21 -0.19 -9.12
CA PHE A 107 12.26 0.13 -10.19
C PHE A 107 12.74 1.30 -11.05
N PRO A 108 12.56 1.25 -12.38
CA PRO A 108 12.94 2.34 -13.27
C PRO A 108 12.12 3.61 -12.97
N LYS A 109 12.64 4.77 -13.32
CA LYS A 109 11.89 6.05 -13.24
C LYS A 109 10.60 6.03 -14.05
N SER A 110 10.51 5.14 -15.03
CA SER A 110 9.31 4.92 -15.84
C SER A 110 8.30 3.96 -15.22
N SER A 111 8.51 3.46 -14.00
CA SER A 111 7.58 2.54 -13.33
C SER A 111 6.20 3.14 -13.15
N GLU A 112 5.14 2.34 -13.41
CA GLU A 112 3.76 2.76 -13.15
C GLU A 112 3.45 2.77 -11.66
N MET A 113 4.04 1.86 -10.89
CA MET A 113 3.88 1.85 -9.43
C MET A 113 4.47 3.12 -8.80
N LYS A 114 5.70 3.51 -9.20
CA LYS A 114 6.32 4.75 -8.72
C LYS A 114 5.51 5.98 -9.12
N PHE A 115 5.08 6.06 -10.38
CA PHE A 115 4.24 7.15 -10.85
C PHE A 115 2.96 7.26 -10.02
N LEU A 116 2.24 6.15 -9.81
CA LEU A 116 0.99 6.14 -9.05
C LEU A 116 1.23 6.59 -7.59
N TYR A 117 2.27 6.06 -6.93
CA TYR A 117 2.61 6.43 -5.56
C TYR A 117 2.96 7.92 -5.43
N GLU A 118 3.56 8.51 -6.47
CA GLU A 118 3.98 9.90 -6.48
C GLU A 118 2.87 10.90 -6.86
N THR A 119 1.70 10.44 -7.33
CA THR A 119 0.63 11.34 -7.71
C THR A 119 0.00 12.04 -6.51
N LYS A 120 -0.25 13.34 -6.64
CA LYS A 120 -0.94 14.12 -5.60
C LYS A 120 -2.39 13.70 -5.45
N GLU A 121 -3.01 13.29 -6.55
CA GLU A 121 -4.40 12.85 -6.59
C GLU A 121 -4.62 11.63 -5.70
N LEU A 122 -3.73 10.62 -5.79
CA LEU A 122 -3.80 9.46 -4.90
C LEU A 122 -3.57 9.86 -3.44
N LEU A 123 -2.54 10.67 -3.16
CA LEU A 123 -2.24 11.13 -1.82
C LEU A 123 -3.43 11.87 -1.20
N ASN A 124 -4.02 12.80 -1.95
CA ASN A 124 -5.18 13.57 -1.49
C ASN A 124 -6.42 12.69 -1.26
N PHE A 125 -6.66 11.72 -2.14
CA PHE A 125 -7.75 10.78 -1.99
C PHE A 125 -7.57 9.91 -0.73
N VAL A 126 -6.38 9.35 -0.50
CA VAL A 126 -6.06 8.57 0.71
C VAL A 126 -6.22 9.44 1.96
N SER A 127 -5.71 10.67 1.95
CA SER A 127 -5.90 11.65 3.04
C SER A 127 -7.38 11.87 3.37
N ALA A 128 -8.21 12.03 2.34
CA ALA A 128 -9.64 12.22 2.52
C ALA A 128 -10.34 10.98 3.10
N CYS A 129 -9.95 9.76 2.66
CA CYS A 129 -10.48 8.51 3.19
C CYS A 129 -10.10 8.28 4.67
N LEU A 130 -8.87 8.64 5.04
CA LEU A 130 -8.38 8.52 6.41
C LEU A 130 -8.89 9.62 7.34
N GLY A 131 -9.42 10.73 6.78
CA GLY A 131 -9.78 11.91 7.56
C GLY A 131 -8.60 12.64 8.20
N VAL A 132 -7.37 12.40 7.72
CA VAL A 132 -6.12 12.94 8.25
C VAL A 132 -5.47 13.86 7.21
N SER A 133 -5.11 15.07 7.60
CA SER A 133 -4.44 16.04 6.71
C SER A 133 -3.47 16.91 7.51
N PRO A 134 -2.24 17.15 7.00
CA PRO A 134 -1.69 16.52 5.80
C PRO A 134 -1.20 15.10 6.04
N ILE A 135 -1.16 14.28 4.98
CA ILE A 135 -0.38 13.05 4.95
C ILE A 135 0.81 13.22 4.01
N TYR A 136 1.85 12.45 4.26
CA TYR A 136 3.12 12.59 3.55
C TYR A 136 3.52 11.26 2.91
N ARG A 137 4.22 11.34 1.79
CA ARG A 137 4.93 10.18 1.25
C ARG A 137 6.12 9.86 2.12
N TRP A 138 6.51 8.60 2.11
CA TRP A 138 7.73 8.18 2.79
C TRP A 138 8.94 8.94 2.23
N ALA A 139 9.74 9.53 3.11
CA ALA A 139 10.87 10.37 2.72
C ALA A 139 12.18 9.59 2.52
N ASP A 140 12.23 8.33 2.98
CA ASP A 140 13.40 7.48 2.82
C ASP A 140 13.59 7.14 1.33
N PRO A 141 14.76 7.44 0.73
CA PRO A 141 15.05 7.10 -0.65
C PRO A 141 15.09 5.59 -0.91
N LEU A 142 15.27 4.79 0.13
CA LEU A 142 15.22 3.33 0.11
C LEU A 142 13.86 2.80 0.53
N ALA A 143 12.80 3.61 0.43
CA ALA A 143 11.44 3.20 0.79
C ALA A 143 11.15 1.78 0.29
N CYS A 144 10.93 0.87 1.24
CA CYS A 144 10.69 -0.54 0.95
C CYS A 144 9.21 -0.74 0.61
N HIS A 145 8.96 -1.48 -0.46
CA HIS A 145 7.66 -2.05 -0.72
C HIS A 145 7.71 -3.51 -0.27
N ALA A 146 6.91 -3.87 0.74
CA ALA A 146 6.77 -5.25 1.18
C ALA A 146 5.76 -5.97 0.29
N TYR A 147 6.07 -7.20 -0.12
CA TYR A 147 5.21 -8.05 -0.94
C TYR A 147 5.13 -9.45 -0.35
#